data_2882ecc7807f7afba0b3fb065fc624ff
#
_entry.id   2882ecc7807f7afba0b3fb065fc624ff
#
_cell.length_a   1.000
_cell.length_b   1.000
_cell.length_c   1.000
_cell.angle_alpha   90.00
_cell.angle_beta   90.00
_cell.angle_gamma   90.00
#
_symmetry.space_group_name_H-M   'P 1'
#
loop_
_entity.id
_entity.type
_entity.pdbx_description
1 polymer ?
#
loop_
_entity_poly.entity_id
_entity_poly.type
_entity_poly.pdbx_seq_one_letter_code
_entity_poly.pdbx_strand_id
1 'polypeptide(L)'
;MGWTAILTCFYAPALLLAQMASKPATQGGSSTAGVFAPVHDAENRPITAGGFVSKGPIIFKDVSRESGMTTWSYSGGTSPKNYIVESLGGGVALLDYNNDGWLDIYFVNGMTYDAMNGKAVPPHAALFRNNHDGTFTNVAGQAGVTNDRWGVGVAVGDYDNDGWPDLYVTNVNGNRLYHNNHDGTFTDVAEKAGVVLGTWSTGPTFGDYDSDGLLDLFVPGYVSYDFKHPPKVGSDQVVSNNCLFRSVSVFCGPRGLRGEHDHLFHNNGNGTFTDVSRKAGVDDAPGYYGLTSLFVDLDGDSKPDLLVANDSTPNYLYHNKGDGTFDDISFESGFAVNRDGRPTATMGLAVGDYLNNGVLDIADTDFSDDYDVLYRNEGSLTFNDISYEAGIAKDTIPFLGWGIDFIDFDNDGWKDLLMVNGHVYPQVDQHDWGTTFAQRPLLFRNMHNGTFTLMPAVKGSGLADILTARGAAFGDLFNDGKIDVVINNLDASPTLLRNVDPDNHRWVEFRLIGGAKSPRDATGAVVFLSAGGIKQRGDVLSGGSFASSNDPRVHFGLGDAAHVDSLEIHWPSSTVESVKVPAVDCIYTIVQGRGIISRSCPKTTMGTQQ
;
A
#
# COMPACT_ATOMS: atom_id res chain seq x y z
N MET A 1 5.11 -67.69 -63.45
CA MET A 1 4.55 -67.27 -62.15
C MET A 1 5.54 -66.35 -61.58
N GLY A 2 5.31 -65.04 -61.75
CA GLY A 2 6.22 -64.00 -61.37
C GLY A 2 5.78 -63.35 -60.03
N TRP A 3 6.71 -63.10 -59.17
CA TRP A 3 6.53 -62.28 -57.99
C TRP A 3 7.33 -60.97 -58.16
N THR A 4 6.60 -59.86 -58.29
CA THR A 4 7.16 -58.50 -58.38
C THR A 4 7.31 -57.95 -56.95
N ALA A 5 8.52 -57.68 -56.52
CA ALA A 5 8.80 -57.01 -55.23
C ALA A 5 8.65 -55.48 -55.42
N ILE A 6 7.77 -54.88 -54.63
CA ILE A 6 7.59 -53.45 -54.53
C ILE A 6 8.51 -52.95 -53.43
N LEU A 7 9.49 -52.10 -53.77
CA LEU A 7 10.37 -51.40 -52.88
C LEU A 7 9.66 -50.10 -52.42
N THR A 8 9.22 -50.03 -51.19
CA THR A 8 8.70 -48.80 -50.58
C THR A 8 9.86 -47.99 -49.97
N CYS A 9 10.19 -46.86 -50.59
CA CYS A 9 11.08 -45.86 -50.01
C CYS A 9 10.33 -45.10 -48.88
N PHE A 10 10.80 -45.23 -47.65
CA PHE A 10 10.41 -44.33 -46.55
C PHE A 10 11.21 -43.05 -46.64
N TYR A 11 10.57 -41.94 -46.99
CA TYR A 11 11.06 -40.61 -46.75
C TYR A 11 10.82 -40.26 -45.30
N ALA A 12 11.89 -40.10 -44.52
CA ALA A 12 11.84 -39.46 -43.19
C ALA A 12 11.83 -37.95 -43.38
N PRO A 13 10.90 -37.20 -42.82
CA PRO A 13 10.99 -35.75 -42.83
C PRO A 13 12.08 -35.34 -41.83
N ALA A 14 13.12 -34.66 -42.31
CA ALA A 14 14.06 -33.96 -41.46
C ALA A 14 13.29 -32.85 -40.70
N LEU A 15 13.11 -33.00 -39.40
CA LEU A 15 12.68 -31.91 -38.54
C LEU A 15 13.77 -30.83 -38.53
N LEU A 16 13.54 -29.75 -39.29
CA LEU A 16 14.22 -28.50 -39.07
C LEU A 16 13.74 -27.98 -37.70
N LEU A 17 14.52 -28.20 -36.66
CA LEU A 17 14.46 -27.41 -35.42
C LEU A 17 14.93 -26.01 -35.77
N ALA A 18 13.99 -25.15 -36.17
CA ALA A 18 14.20 -23.73 -36.14
C ALA A 18 14.43 -23.36 -34.66
N GLN A 19 15.68 -23.04 -34.32
CA GLN A 19 16.00 -22.31 -33.10
C GLN A 19 15.24 -20.97 -33.20
N MET A 20 14.07 -20.91 -32.59
CA MET A 20 13.44 -19.63 -32.27
C MET A 20 14.38 -18.96 -31.28
N ALA A 21 15.15 -18.00 -31.75
CA ALA A 21 15.80 -17.04 -30.87
C ALA A 21 14.71 -16.44 -29.99
N SER A 22 14.74 -16.75 -28.71
CA SER A 22 13.81 -16.20 -27.73
C SER A 22 13.92 -14.67 -27.82
N LYS A 23 12.81 -13.98 -28.11
CA LYS A 23 12.76 -12.53 -28.01
C LYS A 23 13.13 -12.15 -26.58
N PRO A 24 13.90 -11.06 -26.37
CA PRO A 24 14.16 -10.56 -25.03
C PRO A 24 12.84 -10.33 -24.31
N ALA A 25 12.79 -10.66 -23.00
CA ALA A 25 11.63 -10.34 -22.18
C ALA A 25 11.51 -8.82 -22.09
N THR A 26 10.38 -8.27 -22.49
CA THR A 26 10.05 -6.87 -22.23
C THR A 26 9.59 -6.78 -20.79
N GLN A 27 10.21 -5.91 -20.01
CA GLN A 27 9.77 -5.54 -18.66
C GLN A 27 8.71 -4.44 -18.79
N GLY A 28 7.68 -4.52 -17.96
CA GLY A 28 6.51 -3.65 -18.03
C GLY A 28 5.39 -4.26 -18.90
N GLY A 29 4.21 -4.32 -18.37
CA GLY A 29 3.00 -4.64 -19.12
C GLY A 29 2.67 -3.44 -20.02
N SER A 30 2.14 -3.64 -21.19
CA SER A 30 1.44 -2.61 -21.92
C SER A 30 0.14 -3.20 -22.39
N SER A 31 -0.94 -2.85 -21.70
CA SER A 31 -2.29 -3.21 -22.09
C SER A 31 -3.00 -2.11 -22.88
N THR A 32 -2.40 -0.92 -22.97
CA THR A 32 -3.03 0.32 -23.41
C THR A 32 -2.97 0.58 -24.92
N ALA A 33 -2.95 -0.47 -25.76
CA ALA A 33 -2.97 -0.30 -27.21
C ALA A 33 -4.19 0.56 -27.64
N GLY A 34 -3.92 1.85 -27.98
CA GLY A 34 -4.92 2.78 -28.48
C GLY A 34 -5.36 3.89 -27.52
N VAL A 35 -4.84 3.94 -26.31
CA VAL A 35 -5.04 5.08 -25.40
C VAL A 35 -3.81 5.98 -25.42
N PHE A 36 -4.05 7.28 -25.61
CA PHE A 36 -2.99 8.30 -25.67
C PHE A 36 -3.23 9.32 -24.58
N ALA A 37 -2.46 9.20 -23.48
CA ALA A 37 -2.34 10.28 -22.50
C ALA A 37 -1.36 11.35 -23.03
N PRO A 38 -1.48 12.61 -22.60
CA PRO A 38 -0.45 13.60 -22.86
C PRO A 38 0.84 13.18 -22.15
N VAL A 39 1.93 13.06 -22.87
CA VAL A 39 3.24 12.65 -22.33
C VAL A 39 4.15 13.86 -22.03
N HIS A 40 3.84 15.04 -22.58
CA HIS A 40 4.57 16.29 -22.36
C HIS A 40 3.63 17.45 -22.05
N ASP A 41 4.10 18.37 -21.23
CA ASP A 41 3.39 19.62 -20.92
C ASP A 41 3.63 20.72 -21.99
N ALA A 42 3.09 21.92 -21.76
CA ALA A 42 3.20 23.05 -22.68
C ALA A 42 4.65 23.54 -22.87
N GLU A 43 5.52 23.29 -21.91
CA GLU A 43 6.97 23.58 -21.97
C GLU A 43 7.81 22.42 -22.53
N ASN A 44 7.15 21.39 -23.09
CA ASN A 44 7.75 20.17 -23.62
C ASN A 44 8.57 19.36 -22.58
N ARG A 45 8.16 19.39 -21.30
CA ARG A 45 8.71 18.54 -20.26
C ARG A 45 7.86 17.28 -20.13
N PRO A 46 8.44 16.12 -19.75
CA PRO A 46 7.66 14.94 -19.42
C PRO A 46 6.56 15.28 -18.40
N ILE A 47 5.34 14.79 -18.63
CA ILE A 47 4.18 15.12 -17.78
C ILE A 47 4.39 14.68 -16.32
N THR A 48 5.20 13.65 -16.09
CA THR A 48 5.55 13.13 -14.78
C THR A 48 6.40 14.10 -13.95
N ALA A 49 7.18 14.97 -14.61
CA ALA A 49 7.98 16.04 -14.00
C ALA A 49 7.51 17.44 -14.42
N GLY A 50 6.29 17.53 -14.98
CA GLY A 50 5.69 18.77 -15.49
C GLY A 50 4.18 18.82 -15.27
N GLY A 51 3.50 19.52 -16.17
CA GLY A 51 2.05 19.70 -16.10
C GLY A 51 1.60 20.69 -15.01
N PHE A 52 2.49 21.54 -14.53
CA PHE A 52 2.22 22.49 -13.47
C PHE A 52 1.40 23.68 -13.95
N VAL A 53 0.49 24.12 -13.08
CA VAL A 53 -0.24 25.38 -13.25
C VAL A 53 0.34 26.47 -12.34
N SER A 54 0.25 27.72 -12.78
CA SER A 54 0.82 28.85 -12.03
C SER A 54 -0.11 29.38 -10.93
N LYS A 55 -1.39 29.01 -10.95
CA LYS A 55 -2.41 29.49 -10.01
C LYS A 55 -3.42 28.38 -9.71
N GLY A 56 -3.85 28.31 -8.47
CA GLY A 56 -4.84 27.37 -7.96
C GLY A 56 -4.77 27.29 -6.44
N PRO A 57 -5.65 26.55 -5.79
CA PRO A 57 -5.54 26.28 -4.36
C PRO A 57 -4.28 25.43 -4.08
N ILE A 58 -3.61 25.73 -2.98
CA ILE A 58 -2.59 24.84 -2.43
C ILE A 58 -3.29 23.93 -1.43
N ILE A 59 -3.40 22.65 -1.78
CA ILE A 59 -4.08 21.63 -0.96
C ILE A 59 -3.06 21.01 -0.01
N PHE A 60 -1.90 20.60 -0.53
CA PHE A 60 -0.81 20.04 0.26
C PHE A 60 0.43 20.92 0.23
N LYS A 61 1.08 21.06 1.38
CA LYS A 61 2.37 21.73 1.52
C LYS A 61 3.41 20.75 2.03
N ASP A 62 4.57 20.65 1.36
CA ASP A 62 5.72 19.94 1.92
C ASP A 62 6.25 20.69 3.14
N VAL A 63 6.16 20.03 4.31
CA VAL A 63 6.68 20.51 5.59
C VAL A 63 7.81 19.65 6.15
N SER A 64 8.37 18.76 5.35
CA SER A 64 9.38 17.77 5.75
C SER A 64 10.58 18.38 6.45
N ARG A 65 11.06 19.52 5.93
CA ARG A 65 12.20 20.23 6.50
C ARG A 65 11.85 20.89 7.82
N GLU A 66 10.71 21.58 7.87
CA GLU A 66 10.24 22.30 9.05
C GLU A 66 9.93 21.35 10.21
N SER A 67 9.43 20.16 9.89
CA SER A 67 9.10 19.11 10.87
C SER A 67 10.29 18.23 11.26
N GLY A 68 11.49 18.43 10.69
CA GLY A 68 12.69 17.69 11.07
C GLY A 68 12.87 16.33 10.40
N MET A 69 11.99 15.95 9.44
CA MET A 69 12.04 14.66 8.73
C MET A 69 13.32 14.47 7.91
N THR A 70 13.92 15.56 7.40
CA THR A 70 15.11 15.53 6.57
C THR A 70 16.41 15.13 7.30
N THR A 71 16.32 14.80 8.59
CA THR A 71 17.44 14.27 9.38
C THR A 71 17.73 12.79 9.10
N TRP A 72 16.87 12.12 8.39
CA TRP A 72 17.00 10.75 7.93
C TRP A 72 16.79 10.65 6.41
N SER A 73 17.27 9.59 5.78
CA SER A 73 17.01 9.29 4.39
C SER A 73 17.06 7.78 4.15
N TYR A 74 16.19 7.30 3.28
CA TYR A 74 16.24 5.94 2.77
C TYR A 74 17.48 5.75 1.91
N SER A 75 18.09 4.56 1.98
CA SER A 75 19.23 4.19 1.12
C SER A 75 18.94 2.84 0.48
N GLY A 76 18.70 2.83 -0.84
CA GLY A 76 18.30 1.67 -1.63
C GLY A 76 19.39 1.16 -2.58
N GLY A 77 20.67 1.22 -2.22
CA GLY A 77 21.74 0.64 -2.99
C GLY A 77 22.44 1.61 -3.96
N THR A 78 22.72 1.20 -5.19
CA THR A 78 23.49 2.01 -6.15
C THR A 78 22.59 2.93 -6.98
N SER A 79 23.10 4.12 -7.34
CA SER A 79 22.36 5.06 -8.18
C SER A 79 21.91 4.50 -9.53
N PRO A 80 22.70 3.65 -10.25
CA PRO A 80 22.25 3.07 -11.51
C PRO A 80 21.15 2.03 -11.38
N LYS A 81 20.86 1.52 -10.15
CA LYS A 81 19.93 0.39 -9.92
C LYS A 81 20.30 -0.84 -10.76
N ASN A 82 21.26 -1.60 -10.26
CA ASN A 82 21.77 -2.79 -10.94
C ASN A 82 20.97 -4.05 -10.63
N TYR A 83 20.19 -4.02 -9.55
CA TYR A 83 19.45 -5.16 -9.01
C TYR A 83 18.02 -4.76 -8.66
N ILE A 84 17.08 -5.68 -8.81
CA ILE A 84 15.66 -5.47 -8.47
C ILE A 84 15.49 -5.01 -7.02
N VAL A 85 16.25 -5.55 -6.09
CA VAL A 85 16.17 -5.21 -4.66
C VAL A 85 16.49 -3.74 -4.37
N GLU A 86 17.24 -3.09 -5.24
CA GLU A 86 17.62 -1.67 -5.10
C GLU A 86 16.51 -0.70 -5.52
N SER A 87 15.41 -1.18 -6.10
CA SER A 87 14.36 -0.35 -6.70
C SER A 87 13.03 -0.35 -5.96
N LEU A 88 12.80 -1.36 -5.11
CA LEU A 88 11.49 -1.57 -4.48
C LEU A 88 11.18 -0.51 -3.40
N GLY A 89 12.19 -0.03 -2.68
CA GLY A 89 12.01 0.94 -1.60
C GLY A 89 11.46 0.32 -0.32
N GLY A 90 10.89 1.13 0.54
CA GLY A 90 10.35 0.71 1.83
C GLY A 90 9.01 1.34 2.15
N GLY A 91 8.21 0.65 2.94
CA GLY A 91 6.95 1.12 3.50
C GLY A 91 7.13 2.18 4.58
N VAL A 92 6.01 2.73 5.04
CA VAL A 92 5.91 3.65 6.17
C VAL A 92 4.67 3.32 7.00
N ALA A 93 4.73 3.48 8.32
CA ALA A 93 3.60 3.23 9.20
C ALA A 93 3.31 4.42 10.11
N LEU A 94 2.02 4.67 10.34
CA LEU A 94 1.51 5.60 11.32
C LEU A 94 0.99 4.81 12.53
N LEU A 95 1.42 5.22 13.73
CA LEU A 95 1.02 4.58 14.98
C LEU A 95 1.22 5.53 16.16
N ASP A 96 0.41 5.40 17.19
CA ASP A 96 0.61 6.06 18.49
C ASP A 96 1.37 5.08 19.40
N TYR A 97 2.73 4.97 19.20
CA TYR A 97 3.53 3.93 19.87
C TYR A 97 3.67 4.12 21.38
N ASN A 98 3.48 5.35 21.86
CA ASN A 98 3.62 5.73 23.26
C ASN A 98 2.28 6.01 23.97
N ASN A 99 1.15 5.78 23.27
CA ASN A 99 -0.22 5.99 23.74
C ASN A 99 -0.49 7.41 24.27
N ASP A 100 0.12 8.45 23.66
CA ASP A 100 -0.08 9.85 24.04
C ASP A 100 -1.20 10.56 23.24
N GLY A 101 -1.80 9.88 22.26
CA GLY A 101 -2.90 10.36 21.42
C GLY A 101 -2.45 11.10 20.17
N TRP A 102 -1.17 11.05 19.82
CA TRP A 102 -0.61 11.62 18.60
C TRP A 102 0.05 10.53 17.78
N LEU A 103 -0.09 10.63 16.46
CA LEU A 103 0.54 9.67 15.56
C LEU A 103 2.04 9.95 15.46
N ASP A 104 2.80 8.86 15.58
CA ASP A 104 4.23 8.78 15.28
C ASP A 104 4.43 8.10 13.92
N ILE A 105 5.64 8.15 13.39
CA ILE A 105 5.92 7.67 12.03
C ILE A 105 7.10 6.70 12.04
N TYR A 106 6.89 5.48 11.59
CA TYR A 106 7.96 4.50 11.38
C TYR A 106 8.28 4.36 9.89
N PHE A 107 9.54 4.62 9.52
CA PHE A 107 10.06 4.41 8.17
C PHE A 107 10.90 3.14 8.10
N VAL A 108 10.54 2.26 7.19
CA VAL A 108 11.34 1.08 6.87
C VAL A 108 12.60 1.51 6.13
N ASN A 109 13.78 0.97 6.52
CA ASN A 109 15.06 1.28 5.91
C ASN A 109 15.35 0.43 4.68
N GLY A 110 16.17 0.96 3.77
CA GLY A 110 16.88 0.16 2.78
C GLY A 110 18.16 -0.46 3.34
N MET A 111 18.95 -1.03 2.42
CA MET A 111 20.28 -1.58 2.68
C MET A 111 21.15 -1.40 1.42
N THR A 112 22.47 -1.58 1.56
CA THR A 112 23.39 -1.59 0.42
C THR A 112 24.28 -2.81 0.44
N TYR A 113 24.70 -3.28 -0.73
CA TYR A 113 25.67 -4.39 -0.83
C TYR A 113 26.99 -4.08 -0.12
N ASP A 114 27.44 -2.83 -0.12
CA ASP A 114 28.65 -2.42 0.59
C ASP A 114 28.49 -2.52 2.10
N ALA A 115 27.34 -2.13 2.63
CA ALA A 115 27.03 -2.29 4.06
C ALA A 115 26.91 -3.77 4.45
N MET A 116 26.23 -4.60 3.66
CA MET A 116 26.15 -6.06 3.89
C MET A 116 27.52 -6.74 3.89
N ASN A 117 28.46 -6.22 3.11
CA ASN A 117 29.83 -6.72 3.03
C ASN A 117 30.80 -6.05 4.03
N GLY A 118 30.30 -5.25 4.97
CA GLY A 118 31.10 -4.56 5.98
C GLY A 118 31.99 -3.43 5.44
N LYS A 119 31.70 -2.91 4.22
CA LYS A 119 32.47 -1.82 3.57
C LYS A 119 31.85 -0.45 3.81
N ALA A 120 30.63 -0.37 4.29
CA ALA A 120 29.91 0.85 4.63
C ALA A 120 29.11 0.67 5.92
N VAL A 121 28.70 1.77 6.53
CA VAL A 121 27.79 1.75 7.69
C VAL A 121 26.40 1.32 7.20
N PRO A 122 25.75 0.33 7.84
CA PRO A 122 24.39 -0.04 7.47
C PRO A 122 23.41 1.13 7.67
N PRO A 123 22.51 1.39 6.70
CA PRO A 123 21.37 2.26 6.95
C PRO A 123 20.43 1.64 7.98
N HIS A 124 19.69 2.49 8.68
CA HIS A 124 18.77 2.09 9.73
C HIS A 124 17.37 2.64 9.49
N ALA A 125 16.36 1.95 9.99
CA ALA A 125 14.99 2.43 10.06
C ALA A 125 14.89 3.67 10.98
N ALA A 126 13.82 4.44 10.82
CA ALA A 126 13.56 5.59 11.68
C ALA A 126 12.19 5.48 12.34
N LEU A 127 12.12 5.85 13.61
CA LEU A 127 10.87 6.09 14.34
C LEU A 127 10.86 7.57 14.74
N PHE A 128 10.01 8.34 14.10
CA PHE A 128 9.85 9.77 14.38
C PHE A 128 8.70 9.98 15.37
N ARG A 129 9.07 10.29 16.61
CA ARG A 129 8.09 10.63 17.64
C ARG A 129 7.56 12.05 17.39
N ASN A 130 6.25 12.21 17.43
CA ASN A 130 5.56 13.50 17.35
C ASN A 130 5.83 14.34 18.61
N ASN A 131 6.27 15.58 18.45
CA ASN A 131 6.54 16.50 19.57
C ASN A 131 5.33 17.40 19.91
N HIS A 132 4.19 17.22 19.26
CA HIS A 132 2.93 17.97 19.41
C HIS A 132 3.02 19.47 19.04
N ASP A 133 4.08 19.87 18.37
CA ASP A 133 4.32 21.27 17.94
C ASP A 133 4.53 21.40 16.42
N GLY A 134 4.24 20.31 15.68
CA GLY A 134 4.46 20.21 14.25
C GLY A 134 5.86 19.72 13.88
N THR A 135 6.67 19.34 14.86
CA THR A 135 8.00 18.75 14.65
C THR A 135 8.04 17.30 15.15
N PHE A 136 9.04 16.55 14.67
CA PHE A 136 9.24 15.16 15.02
C PHE A 136 10.71 14.90 15.38
N THR A 137 10.93 13.94 16.27
CA THR A 137 12.27 13.54 16.72
C THR A 137 12.52 12.07 16.44
N ASN A 138 13.59 11.74 15.69
CA ASN A 138 13.94 10.34 15.43
C ASN A 138 14.46 9.67 16.72
N VAL A 139 13.72 8.68 17.20
CA VAL A 139 14.00 7.92 18.44
C VAL A 139 14.28 6.45 18.20
N ALA A 140 14.42 5.98 16.94
CA ALA A 140 14.54 4.55 16.59
C ALA A 140 15.65 3.83 17.35
N GLY A 141 16.80 4.49 17.57
CA GLY A 141 17.91 3.92 18.34
C GLY A 141 17.59 3.75 19.82
N GLN A 142 16.83 4.67 20.41
CA GLN A 142 16.37 4.59 21.80
C GLN A 142 15.25 3.57 21.96
N ALA A 143 14.35 3.53 20.99
CA ALA A 143 13.23 2.62 20.97
C ALA A 143 13.62 1.17 20.62
N GLY A 144 14.81 0.92 20.07
CA GLY A 144 15.27 -0.43 19.72
C GLY A 144 14.70 -0.98 18.40
N VAL A 145 14.23 -0.11 17.48
CA VAL A 145 13.57 -0.51 16.23
C VAL A 145 14.36 -0.12 14.98
N THR A 146 15.67 -0.11 15.05
CA THR A 146 16.54 0.37 13.96
C THR A 146 16.59 -0.53 12.73
N ASN A 147 16.10 -1.76 12.80
CA ASN A 147 16.14 -2.79 11.76
C ASN A 147 17.48 -2.85 11.00
N ASP A 148 18.24 -3.90 11.17
CA ASP A 148 19.59 -4.08 10.59
C ASP A 148 19.59 -4.88 9.28
N ARG A 149 18.43 -5.01 8.61
CA ARG A 149 18.22 -5.84 7.42
C ARG A 149 17.73 -4.98 6.26
N TRP A 150 17.63 -5.56 5.07
CA TRP A 150 17.01 -4.91 3.93
C TRP A 150 15.50 -4.93 4.10
N GLY A 151 14.95 -3.88 4.67
CA GLY A 151 13.53 -3.77 4.95
C GLY A 151 12.70 -3.46 3.72
N VAL A 152 11.44 -3.88 3.73
CA VAL A 152 10.49 -3.72 2.62
C VAL A 152 9.16 -3.16 3.10
N GLY A 153 8.44 -3.86 3.96
CA GLY A 153 7.11 -3.48 4.41
C GLY A 153 6.97 -3.41 5.93
N VAL A 154 5.85 -2.87 6.38
CA VAL A 154 5.50 -2.79 7.80
C VAL A 154 3.99 -2.89 7.98
N ALA A 155 3.56 -3.64 9.00
CA ALA A 155 2.20 -3.64 9.52
C ALA A 155 2.21 -3.25 11.01
N VAL A 156 1.16 -2.55 11.42
CA VAL A 156 0.88 -2.17 12.81
C VAL A 156 -0.28 -3.00 13.33
N GLY A 157 -0.19 -3.54 14.54
CA GLY A 157 -1.28 -4.25 15.21
C GLY A 157 -0.94 -4.56 16.66
N ASP A 158 -1.93 -4.62 17.52
CA ASP A 158 -1.82 -5.06 18.91
C ASP A 158 -2.02 -6.58 18.95
N TYR A 159 -0.95 -7.35 18.57
CA TYR A 159 -1.08 -8.80 18.33
C TYR A 159 -1.31 -9.61 19.61
N ASP A 160 -0.96 -9.09 20.78
CA ASP A 160 -1.16 -9.79 22.07
C ASP A 160 -2.26 -9.17 22.94
N ASN A 161 -3.02 -8.19 22.37
CA ASN A 161 -4.18 -7.54 22.98
C ASN A 161 -3.86 -6.82 24.30
N ASP A 162 -2.65 -6.30 24.47
CA ASP A 162 -2.24 -5.59 25.68
C ASP A 162 -2.57 -4.08 25.66
N GLY A 163 -3.00 -3.56 24.51
CA GLY A 163 -3.42 -2.16 24.31
C GLY A 163 -2.31 -1.24 23.81
N TRP A 164 -1.19 -1.80 23.36
CA TRP A 164 -0.07 -1.07 22.77
C TRP A 164 0.21 -1.58 21.36
N PRO A 165 0.41 -0.70 20.38
CA PRO A 165 0.67 -1.15 19.03
C PRO A 165 2.07 -1.74 18.88
N ASP A 166 2.16 -2.87 18.20
CA ASP A 166 3.38 -3.57 17.81
C ASP A 166 3.68 -3.33 16.34
N LEU A 167 4.92 -3.70 15.91
CA LEU A 167 5.36 -3.55 14.53
C LEU A 167 5.84 -4.88 13.96
N TYR A 168 5.25 -5.32 12.86
CA TYR A 168 5.85 -6.38 12.05
C TYR A 168 6.54 -5.78 10.83
N VAL A 169 7.86 -5.97 10.73
CA VAL A 169 8.69 -5.40 9.65
C VAL A 169 9.21 -6.53 8.77
N THR A 170 8.82 -6.50 7.50
CA THR A 170 9.29 -7.46 6.51
C THR A 170 10.63 -7.05 5.91
N ASN A 171 11.40 -8.05 5.53
CA ASN A 171 12.75 -7.87 5.01
C ASN A 171 13.01 -8.83 3.83
N VAL A 172 14.07 -8.58 3.08
CA VAL A 172 14.54 -9.51 2.03
C VAL A 172 15.11 -10.82 2.62
N ASN A 173 15.33 -10.88 3.91
CA ASN A 173 15.76 -12.09 4.61
C ASN A 173 15.61 -11.89 6.13
N GLY A 174 14.63 -12.56 6.72
CA GLY A 174 14.39 -12.53 8.16
C GLY A 174 13.61 -11.32 8.65
N ASN A 175 12.33 -11.51 8.85
CA ASN A 175 11.42 -10.47 9.33
C ASN A 175 11.62 -10.20 10.83
N ARG A 176 11.10 -9.06 11.30
CA ARG A 176 11.10 -8.63 12.69
C ARG A 176 9.67 -8.50 13.20
N LEU A 177 9.44 -8.92 14.44
CA LEU A 177 8.25 -8.59 15.22
C LEU A 177 8.72 -7.83 16.46
N TYR A 178 8.48 -6.55 16.47
CA TYR A 178 8.82 -5.65 17.57
C TYR A 178 7.64 -5.52 18.52
N HIS A 179 7.72 -6.20 19.67
CA HIS A 179 6.76 -6.08 20.75
C HIS A 179 7.02 -4.80 21.55
N ASN A 180 5.98 -4.02 21.79
CA ASN A 180 6.02 -2.76 22.54
C ASN A 180 6.13 -3.03 24.04
N ASN A 181 7.19 -2.55 24.70
CA ASN A 181 7.44 -2.79 26.12
C ASN A 181 6.69 -1.81 27.06
N HIS A 182 5.82 -0.93 26.56
CA HIS A 182 5.05 0.09 27.31
C HIS A 182 5.89 1.20 27.96
N ASP A 183 7.16 1.30 27.65
CA ASP A 183 8.09 2.27 28.23
C ASP A 183 8.79 3.14 27.17
N GLY A 184 8.26 3.11 25.93
CA GLY A 184 8.82 3.80 24.76
C GLY A 184 9.91 3.00 24.05
N THR A 185 10.09 1.72 24.42
CA THR A 185 11.03 0.79 23.76
C THR A 185 10.30 -0.44 23.23
N PHE A 186 10.98 -1.17 22.34
CA PHE A 186 10.50 -2.41 21.75
C PHE A 186 11.50 -3.53 21.91
N THR A 187 11.01 -4.76 21.90
CA THR A 187 11.83 -5.99 21.87
C THR A 187 11.51 -6.80 20.62
N ASP A 188 12.53 -7.17 19.83
CA ASP A 188 12.34 -8.11 18.71
C ASP A 188 12.06 -9.51 19.24
N VAL A 189 10.88 -10.01 18.99
CA VAL A 189 10.40 -11.33 19.44
C VAL A 189 10.15 -12.29 18.28
N ALA A 190 10.48 -11.93 17.02
CA ALA A 190 10.13 -12.70 15.83
C ALA A 190 10.57 -14.17 15.87
N GLU A 191 11.79 -14.47 16.38
CA GLU A 191 12.26 -15.86 16.55
C GLU A 191 11.40 -16.64 17.56
N LYS A 192 11.12 -16.04 18.70
CA LYS A 192 10.28 -16.65 19.75
C LYS A 192 8.85 -16.84 19.27
N ALA A 193 8.34 -15.85 18.53
CA ALA A 193 6.99 -15.88 17.97
C ALA A 193 6.84 -16.87 16.80
N GLY A 194 7.95 -17.29 16.17
CA GLY A 194 7.92 -18.23 15.04
C GLY A 194 7.56 -17.60 13.69
N VAL A 195 7.75 -16.27 13.54
CA VAL A 195 7.36 -15.51 12.33
C VAL A 195 8.55 -14.98 11.53
N VAL A 196 9.75 -15.49 11.76
CA VAL A 196 10.94 -15.19 10.96
C VAL A 196 10.88 -15.99 9.65
N LEU A 197 10.80 -15.29 8.53
CA LEU A 197 10.90 -15.90 7.20
C LEU A 197 12.28 -15.64 6.59
N GLY A 198 12.89 -16.68 6.04
CA GLY A 198 14.20 -16.61 5.37
C GLY A 198 14.10 -16.20 3.89
N THR A 199 12.96 -15.69 3.46
CA THR A 199 12.60 -15.34 2.08
C THR A 199 12.39 -13.83 1.95
N TRP A 200 12.25 -13.34 0.73
CA TRP A 200 11.88 -11.93 0.49
C TRP A 200 10.40 -11.75 0.74
N SER A 201 10.07 -11.14 1.88
CA SER A 201 8.72 -10.78 2.27
C SER A 201 8.44 -9.31 1.97
N THR A 202 7.17 -8.96 1.72
CA THR A 202 6.75 -7.64 1.28
C THR A 202 5.69 -7.03 2.20
N GLY A 203 4.59 -6.45 1.69
CA GLY A 203 3.59 -5.71 2.45
C GLY A 203 2.69 -6.60 3.31
N PRO A 204 2.99 -6.75 4.61
CA PRO A 204 2.21 -7.61 5.51
C PRO A 204 0.91 -6.93 5.95
N THR A 205 -0.02 -7.72 6.48
CA THR A 205 -1.25 -7.24 7.10
C THR A 205 -1.61 -8.08 8.32
N PHE A 206 -2.14 -7.43 9.36
CA PHE A 206 -2.80 -8.11 10.47
C PHE A 206 -4.32 -8.17 10.24
N GLY A 207 -4.98 -9.22 10.74
CA GLY A 207 -6.43 -9.36 10.74
C GLY A 207 -6.87 -10.60 11.51
N ASP A 208 -8.06 -10.58 12.08
CA ASP A 208 -8.68 -11.70 12.80
C ASP A 208 -9.50 -12.53 11.80
N TYR A 209 -8.81 -13.46 11.06
CA TYR A 209 -9.46 -14.18 9.96
C TYR A 209 -10.40 -15.29 10.43
N ASP A 210 -10.24 -15.81 11.65
CA ASP A 210 -11.06 -16.90 12.18
C ASP A 210 -12.01 -16.45 13.34
N SER A 211 -12.07 -15.14 13.59
CA SER A 211 -12.97 -14.48 14.55
C SER A 211 -12.77 -14.95 15.99
N ASP A 212 -11.53 -15.25 16.38
CA ASP A 212 -11.20 -15.64 17.75
C ASP A 212 -10.88 -14.44 18.66
N GLY A 213 -10.75 -13.23 18.10
CA GLY A 213 -10.44 -11.98 18.78
C GLY A 213 -8.95 -11.68 18.91
N LEU A 214 -8.10 -12.43 18.23
CA LEU A 214 -6.65 -12.21 18.14
C LEU A 214 -6.29 -11.80 16.72
N LEU A 215 -5.26 -10.97 16.59
CA LEU A 215 -4.74 -10.62 15.27
C LEU A 215 -3.84 -11.72 14.74
N ASP A 216 -4.21 -12.29 13.61
CA ASP A 216 -3.39 -13.15 12.77
C ASP A 216 -2.54 -12.30 11.83
N LEU A 217 -1.55 -12.90 11.18
CA LEU A 217 -0.60 -12.19 10.33
C LEU A 217 -0.50 -12.85 8.96
N PHE A 218 -0.75 -12.08 7.91
CA PHE A 218 -0.47 -12.51 6.53
C PHE A 218 0.76 -11.79 5.98
N VAL A 219 1.62 -12.52 5.27
CA VAL A 219 2.91 -12.03 4.75
C VAL A 219 3.09 -12.50 3.33
N PRO A 220 2.99 -11.62 2.32
CA PRO A 220 3.24 -11.98 0.93
C PRO A 220 4.71 -12.30 0.68
N GLY A 221 4.95 -13.28 -0.20
CA GLY A 221 6.24 -13.62 -0.75
C GLY A 221 6.47 -12.93 -2.11
N TYR A 222 7.70 -12.47 -2.38
CA TYR A 222 8.00 -11.82 -3.66
C TYR A 222 8.87 -12.72 -4.55
N VAL A 223 10.15 -12.50 -4.62
CA VAL A 223 11.07 -13.29 -5.45
C VAL A 223 12.13 -14.00 -4.63
N SER A 224 12.51 -15.18 -5.06
CA SER A 224 13.63 -15.91 -4.48
C SER A 224 14.93 -15.19 -4.84
N TYR A 225 15.60 -14.63 -3.83
CA TYR A 225 16.73 -13.74 -4.03
C TYR A 225 17.99 -14.23 -3.31
N ASP A 226 19.05 -14.51 -4.09
CA ASP A 226 20.36 -14.88 -3.55
C ASP A 226 21.33 -13.69 -3.60
N PHE A 227 21.63 -13.09 -2.46
CA PHE A 227 22.59 -11.98 -2.34
C PHE A 227 24.02 -12.34 -2.78
N LYS A 228 24.39 -13.62 -2.80
CA LYS A 228 25.70 -14.07 -3.29
C LYS A 228 25.78 -14.13 -4.82
N HIS A 229 24.65 -14.41 -5.46
CA HIS A 229 24.50 -14.53 -6.89
C HIS A 229 23.28 -13.73 -7.38
N PRO A 230 23.25 -12.41 -7.15
CA PRO A 230 22.06 -11.62 -7.49
C PRO A 230 21.90 -11.53 -9.02
N PRO A 231 20.66 -11.61 -9.53
CA PRO A 231 20.39 -11.36 -10.95
C PRO A 231 20.70 -9.91 -11.29
N LYS A 232 21.61 -9.70 -12.27
CA LYS A 232 22.07 -8.38 -12.71
C LYS A 232 21.44 -7.98 -14.03
N VAL A 233 21.64 -6.71 -14.42
CA VAL A 233 21.44 -6.26 -15.79
C VAL A 233 22.20 -7.18 -16.75
N GLY A 234 21.47 -7.79 -17.71
CA GLY A 234 22.06 -8.70 -18.70
C GLY A 234 22.56 -10.04 -18.14
N SER A 235 22.12 -10.50 -16.96
CA SER A 235 22.56 -11.77 -16.40
C SER A 235 21.87 -12.99 -17.04
N ASP A 236 22.61 -14.11 -17.10
CA ASP A 236 22.15 -15.38 -17.68
C ASP A 236 21.15 -16.15 -16.79
N GLN A 237 20.79 -15.60 -15.63
CA GLN A 237 19.93 -16.29 -14.65
C GLN A 237 18.44 -16.15 -14.96
N VAL A 238 18.07 -15.32 -15.92
CA VAL A 238 16.71 -15.13 -16.40
C VAL A 238 16.56 -15.82 -17.75
N VAL A 239 15.38 -16.34 -18.03
CA VAL A 239 15.04 -17.12 -19.25
C VAL A 239 15.33 -16.37 -20.57
N SER A 240 15.54 -15.06 -20.51
CA SER A 240 16.08 -14.24 -21.60
C SER A 240 17.31 -13.45 -21.13
N ASN A 241 18.41 -13.63 -21.80
CA ASN A 241 19.74 -13.10 -21.47
C ASN A 241 19.86 -11.57 -21.41
N ASN A 242 18.79 -10.81 -21.63
CA ASN A 242 18.75 -9.35 -21.53
C ASN A 242 17.36 -8.90 -21.15
N CYS A 243 17.21 -8.23 -20.01
CA CYS A 243 15.98 -7.55 -19.69
C CYS A 243 16.00 -6.16 -20.28
N LEU A 244 14.94 -5.85 -21.02
CA LEU A 244 14.83 -4.60 -21.77
C LEU A 244 13.55 -3.88 -21.38
N PHE A 245 13.68 -2.60 -21.07
CA PHE A 245 12.57 -1.67 -21.06
C PHE A 245 12.69 -0.74 -22.27
N ARG A 246 11.72 -0.73 -23.18
CA ARG A 246 11.73 0.06 -24.42
C ARG A 246 13.08 0.01 -25.18
N SER A 247 13.66 -1.19 -25.29
CA SER A 247 14.95 -1.48 -25.96
C SER A 247 16.22 -1.04 -25.19
N VAL A 248 16.11 -0.53 -23.97
CA VAL A 248 17.25 -0.21 -23.11
C VAL A 248 17.46 -1.32 -22.10
N SER A 249 18.72 -1.72 -21.89
CA SER A 249 19.08 -2.75 -20.90
C SER A 249 18.84 -2.24 -19.49
N VAL A 250 18.06 -2.99 -18.71
CA VAL A 250 17.70 -2.69 -17.32
C VAL A 250 17.87 -3.94 -16.45
N PHE A 251 17.83 -3.81 -15.13
CA PHE A 251 17.79 -5.00 -14.27
C PHE A 251 16.51 -5.81 -14.54
N CYS A 252 16.60 -7.12 -14.32
CA CYS A 252 15.46 -8.01 -14.50
C CYS A 252 14.60 -8.03 -13.23
N GLY A 253 13.30 -7.96 -13.41
CA GLY A 253 12.40 -8.14 -12.30
C GLY A 253 10.99 -8.39 -12.76
N PRO A 254 10.09 -8.88 -11.92
CA PRO A 254 10.26 -10.18 -11.27
C PRO A 254 10.08 -11.32 -12.28
N ARG A 255 9.46 -11.01 -13.46
CA ARG A 255 9.17 -12.01 -14.50
C ARG A 255 10.40 -12.79 -14.92
N GLY A 256 10.29 -14.13 -14.82
CA GLY A 256 11.38 -15.07 -15.11
C GLY A 256 12.27 -15.38 -13.89
N LEU A 257 12.08 -14.71 -12.75
CA LEU A 257 12.60 -15.14 -11.46
C LEU A 257 11.61 -16.11 -10.80
N ARG A 258 12.10 -16.90 -9.86
CA ARG A 258 11.22 -17.77 -9.07
C ARG A 258 10.52 -16.91 -8.00
N GLY A 259 9.19 -17.02 -7.89
CA GLY A 259 8.43 -16.42 -6.78
C GLY A 259 8.62 -17.19 -5.47
N GLU A 260 8.38 -16.52 -4.37
CA GLU A 260 8.30 -17.11 -3.03
C GLU A 260 6.83 -17.33 -2.68
N HIS A 261 6.56 -18.20 -1.69
CA HIS A 261 5.21 -18.48 -1.22
C HIS A 261 4.72 -17.44 -0.23
N ASP A 262 3.40 -17.27 -0.18
CA ASP A 262 2.73 -16.47 0.84
C ASP A 262 2.56 -17.24 2.15
N HIS A 263 2.50 -16.51 3.27
CA HIS A 263 2.39 -17.10 4.59
C HIS A 263 1.24 -16.48 5.40
N LEU A 264 0.35 -17.34 5.91
CA LEU A 264 -0.66 -17.00 6.91
C LEU A 264 -0.27 -17.63 8.25
N PHE A 265 -0.05 -16.81 9.24
CA PHE A 265 0.31 -17.19 10.61
C PHE A 265 -0.89 -17.00 11.53
N HIS A 266 -1.44 -18.10 12.05
CA HIS A 266 -2.47 -18.08 13.08
C HIS A 266 -1.85 -17.76 14.44
N ASN A 267 -2.44 -16.81 15.17
CA ASN A 267 -2.02 -16.39 16.50
C ASN A 267 -2.50 -17.37 17.57
N ASN A 268 -1.56 -18.00 18.28
CA ASN A 268 -1.90 -19.00 19.31
C ASN A 268 -2.35 -18.39 20.66
N GLY A 269 -2.45 -17.06 20.80
CA GLY A 269 -2.83 -16.34 22.02
C GLY A 269 -1.81 -16.42 23.17
N ASN A 270 -0.58 -16.84 22.90
CA ASN A 270 0.48 -17.01 23.89
C ASN A 270 1.80 -16.34 23.47
N GLY A 271 1.73 -15.39 22.51
CA GLY A 271 2.88 -14.70 21.93
C GLY A 271 3.65 -15.54 20.90
N THR A 272 3.05 -16.62 20.38
CA THR A 272 3.58 -17.42 19.28
C THR A 272 2.55 -17.58 18.17
N PHE A 273 3.02 -17.88 16.97
CA PHE A 273 2.19 -18.09 15.78
C PHE A 273 2.43 -19.46 15.18
N THR A 274 1.46 -19.96 14.42
CA THR A 274 1.55 -21.21 13.67
C THR A 274 1.28 -20.94 12.20
N ASP A 275 2.20 -21.33 11.30
CA ASP A 275 1.98 -21.23 9.85
C ASP A 275 0.86 -22.20 9.43
N VAL A 276 -0.23 -21.63 8.92
CA VAL A 276 -1.42 -22.37 8.46
C VAL A 276 -1.70 -22.16 6.98
N SER A 277 -0.82 -21.50 6.23
CA SER A 277 -1.00 -21.07 4.84
C SER A 277 -1.59 -22.15 3.94
N ARG A 278 -0.98 -23.35 3.95
CA ARG A 278 -1.44 -24.49 3.14
C ARG A 278 -2.78 -25.03 3.61
N LYS A 279 -3.02 -25.08 4.93
CA LYS A 279 -4.29 -25.55 5.49
C LYS A 279 -5.42 -24.58 5.16
N ALA A 280 -5.12 -23.29 5.24
CA ALA A 280 -6.07 -22.23 4.93
C ALA A 280 -6.32 -22.05 3.44
N GLY A 281 -5.44 -22.57 2.55
CA GLY A 281 -5.58 -22.48 1.10
C GLY A 281 -5.05 -21.18 0.49
N VAL A 282 -4.11 -20.51 1.17
CA VAL A 282 -3.55 -19.21 0.78
C VAL A 282 -2.02 -19.23 0.64
N ASP A 283 -1.42 -20.41 0.34
CA ASP A 283 0.03 -20.59 0.28
C ASP A 283 0.66 -20.20 -1.08
N ASP A 284 -0.10 -19.55 -1.96
CA ASP A 284 0.36 -19.17 -3.30
C ASP A 284 1.16 -20.28 -4.00
N ALA A 285 0.54 -21.43 -4.24
CA ALA A 285 1.19 -22.58 -4.85
C ALA A 285 1.84 -22.31 -6.22
N PRO A 286 1.32 -21.40 -7.08
CA PRO A 286 1.99 -20.95 -8.29
C PRO A 286 3.28 -20.18 -8.08
N GLY A 287 3.45 -19.50 -6.94
CA GLY A 287 4.57 -18.60 -6.64
C GLY A 287 4.49 -17.32 -7.45
N TYR A 288 3.43 -16.54 -7.23
CA TYR A 288 3.26 -15.20 -7.80
C TYR A 288 4.13 -14.19 -7.03
N TYR A 289 4.06 -12.93 -7.39
CA TYR A 289 4.98 -11.93 -6.86
C TYR A 289 4.22 -10.94 -5.98
N GLY A 290 3.84 -11.39 -4.78
CA GLY A 290 3.06 -10.59 -3.84
C GLY A 290 3.81 -9.34 -3.38
N LEU A 291 3.14 -8.17 -3.39
CA LEU A 291 3.72 -6.90 -2.95
C LEU A 291 2.97 -6.26 -1.79
N THR A 292 1.65 -6.26 -1.82
CA THR A 292 0.82 -5.65 -0.76
C THR A 292 -0.36 -6.57 -0.46
N SER A 293 -0.72 -6.68 0.80
CA SER A 293 -1.87 -7.47 1.23
C SER A 293 -2.79 -6.69 2.17
N LEU A 294 -4.07 -7.10 2.24
CA LEU A 294 -5.05 -6.47 3.08
C LEU A 294 -6.16 -7.44 3.47
N PHE A 295 -6.44 -7.54 4.79
CA PHE A 295 -7.65 -8.17 5.29
C PHE A 295 -8.79 -7.15 5.37
N VAL A 296 -9.94 -7.46 4.76
CA VAL A 296 -11.10 -6.56 4.72
C VAL A 296 -12.40 -7.34 4.42
N ASP A 297 -13.50 -6.96 5.08
CA ASP A 297 -14.83 -7.51 4.82
C ASP A 297 -15.45 -6.82 3.59
N LEU A 298 -15.38 -7.48 2.42
CA LEU A 298 -15.82 -6.94 1.13
C LEU A 298 -17.30 -7.22 0.80
N ASP A 299 -17.91 -8.22 1.42
CA ASP A 299 -19.31 -8.60 1.14
C ASP A 299 -20.27 -8.33 2.31
N GLY A 300 -19.75 -7.88 3.47
CA GLY A 300 -20.53 -7.48 4.63
C GLY A 300 -20.97 -8.67 5.50
N ASP A 301 -20.30 -9.82 5.40
CA ASP A 301 -20.61 -11.02 6.18
C ASP A 301 -19.88 -11.08 7.54
N SER A 302 -19.11 -10.04 7.86
CA SER A 302 -18.29 -9.87 9.08
C SER A 302 -17.12 -10.85 9.19
N LYS A 303 -16.66 -11.39 8.08
CA LYS A 303 -15.45 -12.19 7.98
C LYS A 303 -14.48 -11.49 7.01
N PRO A 304 -13.26 -11.17 7.43
CA PRO A 304 -12.35 -10.49 6.54
C PRO A 304 -11.89 -11.41 5.41
N ASP A 305 -12.14 -10.99 4.16
CA ASP A 305 -11.51 -11.56 2.97
C ASP A 305 -10.05 -11.11 2.90
N LEU A 306 -9.25 -11.73 2.03
CA LEU A 306 -7.85 -11.40 1.86
C LEU A 306 -7.57 -10.99 0.43
N LEU A 307 -7.07 -9.77 0.25
CA LEU A 307 -6.56 -9.24 -1.01
C LEU A 307 -5.05 -9.35 -1.04
N VAL A 308 -4.48 -9.75 -2.18
CA VAL A 308 -3.04 -9.70 -2.45
C VAL A 308 -2.78 -9.08 -3.82
N ALA A 309 -2.11 -7.95 -3.82
CA ALA A 309 -1.63 -7.27 -5.02
C ALA A 309 -0.32 -7.93 -5.49
N ASN A 310 -0.29 -8.38 -6.74
CA ASN A 310 0.83 -9.12 -7.31
C ASN A 310 1.49 -8.34 -8.45
N ASP A 311 2.82 -8.25 -8.43
CA ASP A 311 3.60 -7.63 -9.50
C ASP A 311 3.62 -8.54 -10.74
N SER A 312 3.04 -8.07 -11.84
CA SER A 312 3.12 -8.76 -13.15
C SER A 312 2.49 -10.15 -13.23
N THR A 313 1.73 -10.56 -12.21
CA THR A 313 0.96 -11.81 -12.13
C THR A 313 -0.47 -11.51 -11.65
N PRO A 314 -1.44 -12.43 -11.81
CA PRO A 314 -2.81 -12.18 -11.34
C PRO A 314 -2.86 -11.80 -9.86
N ASN A 315 -3.66 -10.80 -9.50
CA ASN A 315 -3.95 -10.48 -8.10
C ASN A 315 -4.79 -11.59 -7.46
N TYR A 316 -4.68 -11.74 -6.13
CA TYR A 316 -5.53 -12.69 -5.39
C TYR A 316 -6.64 -11.98 -4.62
N LEU A 317 -7.84 -12.56 -4.73
CA LEU A 317 -8.95 -12.37 -3.81
C LEU A 317 -9.32 -13.74 -3.23
N TYR A 318 -9.01 -13.92 -1.96
CA TYR A 318 -9.35 -15.10 -1.20
C TYR A 318 -10.58 -14.80 -0.33
N HIS A 319 -11.72 -15.45 -0.65
CA HIS A 319 -12.96 -15.29 0.11
C HIS A 319 -12.95 -16.19 1.35
N ASN A 320 -13.22 -15.58 2.51
CA ASN A 320 -13.17 -16.24 3.80
C ASN A 320 -14.46 -17.03 4.08
N LYS A 321 -14.37 -18.35 4.21
CA LYS A 321 -15.52 -19.21 4.49
C LYS A 321 -15.97 -19.23 5.94
N GLY A 322 -15.19 -18.62 6.86
CA GLY A 322 -15.46 -18.61 8.29
C GLY A 322 -15.25 -19.97 8.99
N ASP A 323 -14.54 -20.89 8.37
CA ASP A 323 -14.15 -22.19 8.94
C ASP A 323 -12.63 -22.34 9.09
N GLY A 324 -11.90 -21.22 8.98
CA GLY A 324 -10.44 -21.15 9.00
C GLY A 324 -9.79 -21.47 7.66
N THR A 325 -10.59 -21.47 6.56
CA THR A 325 -10.11 -21.67 5.19
C THR A 325 -10.69 -20.64 4.24
N PHE A 326 -10.03 -20.46 3.10
CA PHE A 326 -10.41 -19.52 2.05
C PHE A 326 -10.69 -20.26 0.72
N ASP A 327 -11.50 -19.64 -0.11
CA ASP A 327 -11.65 -20.03 -1.52
C ASP A 327 -10.98 -18.94 -2.39
N ASP A 328 -10.09 -19.35 -3.29
CA ASP A 328 -9.53 -18.46 -4.31
C ASP A 328 -10.60 -18.15 -5.37
N ILE A 329 -11.13 -16.94 -5.34
CA ILE A 329 -12.13 -16.45 -6.29
C ILE A 329 -11.58 -15.34 -7.19
N SER A 330 -10.27 -15.22 -7.29
CA SER A 330 -9.58 -14.10 -7.94
C SER A 330 -10.08 -13.85 -9.37
N PHE A 331 -10.21 -14.91 -10.18
CA PHE A 331 -10.71 -14.81 -11.55
C PHE A 331 -12.23 -14.67 -11.62
N GLU A 332 -12.96 -15.38 -10.78
CA GLU A 332 -14.42 -15.32 -10.71
C GLU A 332 -14.91 -13.94 -10.28
N SER A 333 -14.17 -13.31 -9.36
CA SER A 333 -14.49 -11.96 -8.87
C SER A 333 -14.19 -10.86 -9.88
N GLY A 334 -13.27 -11.11 -10.82
CA GLY A 334 -12.76 -10.09 -11.76
C GLY A 334 -11.55 -9.31 -11.25
N PHE A 335 -11.08 -9.50 -10.01
CA PHE A 335 -9.95 -8.78 -9.43
C PHE A 335 -8.57 -9.26 -9.93
N ALA A 336 -8.49 -10.50 -10.44
CA ALA A 336 -7.22 -11.09 -10.90
C ALA A 336 -6.54 -10.32 -12.04
N VAL A 337 -7.30 -9.59 -12.84
CA VAL A 337 -6.84 -8.98 -14.10
C VAL A 337 -7.61 -7.67 -14.37
N ASN A 338 -7.03 -6.80 -15.19
CA ASN A 338 -7.73 -5.60 -15.66
C ASN A 338 -8.81 -5.94 -16.71
N ARG A 339 -9.55 -4.93 -17.19
CA ARG A 339 -10.64 -5.08 -18.18
C ARG A 339 -10.22 -5.75 -19.50
N ASP A 340 -8.95 -5.71 -19.84
CA ASP A 340 -8.39 -6.36 -21.04
C ASP A 340 -8.06 -7.86 -20.80
N GLY A 341 -8.33 -8.36 -19.60
CA GLY A 341 -8.03 -9.73 -19.18
C GLY A 341 -6.53 -9.97 -18.99
N ARG A 342 -5.76 -8.97 -18.60
CA ARG A 342 -4.31 -9.05 -18.40
C ARG A 342 -3.94 -8.79 -16.96
N PRO A 343 -3.02 -9.59 -16.39
CA PRO A 343 -2.38 -9.23 -15.13
C PRO A 343 -1.58 -7.94 -15.30
N THR A 344 -1.71 -7.04 -14.37
CA THR A 344 -0.94 -5.80 -14.26
C THR A 344 0.25 -5.97 -13.31
N ALA A 345 1.09 -4.97 -13.19
CA ALA A 345 2.18 -4.99 -12.21
C ALA A 345 1.74 -4.16 -11.00
N THR A 346 0.85 -4.76 -10.20
CA THR A 346 0.19 -4.10 -9.09
C THR A 346 1.14 -3.93 -7.90
N MET A 347 1.33 -2.69 -7.42
CA MET A 347 2.17 -2.34 -6.28
C MET A 347 1.35 -1.99 -5.04
N GLY A 348 0.66 -0.86 -5.07
CA GLY A 348 -0.16 -0.37 -3.97
C GLY A 348 -1.60 -0.85 -4.07
N LEU A 349 -2.28 -0.92 -2.93
CA LEU A 349 -3.65 -1.41 -2.78
C LEU A 349 -4.41 -0.55 -1.78
N ALA A 350 -5.60 -0.10 -2.15
CA ALA A 350 -6.51 0.65 -1.29
C ALA A 350 -7.94 0.17 -1.46
N VAL A 351 -8.74 0.29 -0.40
CA VAL A 351 -10.17 0.03 -0.41
C VAL A 351 -10.94 1.23 0.15
N GLY A 352 -12.12 1.54 -0.41
CA GLY A 352 -12.92 2.66 0.07
C GLY A 352 -14.31 2.70 -0.55
N ASP A 353 -15.28 3.19 0.22
CA ASP A 353 -16.65 3.48 -0.26
C ASP A 353 -16.67 4.88 -0.91
N TYR A 354 -16.17 4.98 -2.16
CA TYR A 354 -16.13 6.27 -2.86
C TYR A 354 -17.48 6.69 -3.44
N LEU A 355 -18.45 5.78 -3.46
CA LEU A 355 -19.82 6.05 -3.93
C LEU A 355 -20.79 6.37 -2.81
N ASN A 356 -20.37 6.28 -1.55
CA ASN A 356 -21.23 6.43 -0.38
C ASN A 356 -22.47 5.50 -0.41
N ASN A 357 -22.28 4.27 -0.90
CA ASN A 357 -23.32 3.26 -1.03
C ASN A 357 -23.20 2.13 0.03
N GLY A 358 -22.18 2.19 0.88
CA GLY A 358 -21.89 1.22 1.94
C GLY A 358 -21.11 0.00 1.50
N VAL A 359 -20.65 -0.03 0.24
CA VAL A 359 -19.86 -1.13 -0.35
C VAL A 359 -18.45 -0.62 -0.64
N LEU A 360 -17.44 -1.44 -0.36
CA LEU A 360 -16.05 -1.09 -0.64
C LEU A 360 -15.67 -1.40 -2.08
N ASP A 361 -15.09 -0.41 -2.73
CA ASP A 361 -14.41 -0.53 -4.02
C ASP A 361 -12.90 -0.71 -3.79
N ILE A 362 -12.16 -1.17 -4.80
CA ILE A 362 -10.72 -1.42 -4.73
C ILE A 362 -10.02 -0.51 -5.73
N ALA A 363 -8.92 0.12 -5.32
CA ALA A 363 -8.01 0.80 -6.23
C ALA A 363 -6.59 0.26 -6.07
N ASP A 364 -5.88 0.14 -7.18
CA ASP A 364 -4.48 -0.25 -7.18
C ASP A 364 -3.61 0.66 -8.05
N THR A 365 -2.29 0.58 -7.84
CA THR A 365 -1.31 1.30 -8.64
C THR A 365 -0.48 0.35 -9.47
N ASP A 366 -0.18 0.78 -10.70
CA ASP A 366 0.46 -0.06 -11.69
C ASP A 366 1.75 0.54 -12.29
N PHE A 367 2.39 -0.24 -13.14
CA PHE A 367 3.62 0.12 -13.84
C PHE A 367 3.35 1.14 -14.97
N SER A 368 4.32 2.00 -15.26
CA SER A 368 4.24 2.94 -16.38
C SER A 368 3.97 2.23 -17.72
N ASP A 369 3.23 2.88 -18.62
CA ASP A 369 2.67 2.31 -19.86
C ASP A 369 1.45 1.38 -19.63
N ASP A 370 1.08 1.13 -18.37
CA ASP A 370 -0.21 0.63 -17.95
C ASP A 370 -1.01 1.75 -17.26
N TYR A 371 -2.21 1.50 -16.77
CA TYR A 371 -2.99 2.48 -16.02
C TYR A 371 -3.31 1.91 -14.63
N ASP A 372 -3.39 2.77 -13.64
CA ASP A 372 -3.85 2.38 -12.30
C ASP A 372 -5.32 1.97 -12.36
N VAL A 373 -5.68 0.89 -11.65
CA VAL A 373 -7.01 0.29 -11.79
C VAL A 373 -7.92 0.69 -10.64
N LEU A 374 -9.16 1.03 -10.98
CA LEU A 374 -10.28 1.19 -10.07
C LEU A 374 -11.32 0.09 -10.35
N TYR A 375 -11.45 -0.83 -9.43
CA TYR A 375 -12.43 -1.91 -9.47
C TYR A 375 -13.66 -1.51 -8.66
N ARG A 376 -14.79 -1.31 -9.34
CA ARG A 376 -16.08 -1.09 -8.69
C ARG A 376 -16.67 -2.43 -8.25
N ASN A 377 -17.06 -2.50 -6.99
CA ASN A 377 -17.78 -3.63 -6.42
C ASN A 377 -19.26 -3.60 -6.83
N GLU A 378 -19.69 -4.54 -7.64
CA GLU A 378 -21.08 -4.69 -8.10
C GLU A 378 -21.93 -5.52 -7.12
N GLY A 379 -21.37 -5.89 -5.98
CA GLY A 379 -21.96 -6.79 -4.99
C GLY A 379 -21.58 -8.25 -5.20
N SER A 380 -21.74 -9.06 -4.15
CA SER A 380 -21.42 -10.49 -4.16
C SER A 380 -20.00 -10.79 -4.65
N LEU A 381 -19.01 -10.00 -4.20
CA LEU A 381 -17.59 -10.12 -4.54
C LEU A 381 -17.32 -10.11 -6.05
N THR A 382 -18.11 -9.33 -6.81
CA THR A 382 -17.92 -9.15 -8.25
C THR A 382 -17.40 -7.75 -8.53
N PHE A 383 -16.25 -7.64 -9.16
CA PHE A 383 -15.54 -6.40 -9.41
C PHE A 383 -15.40 -6.12 -10.91
N ASN A 384 -15.66 -4.87 -11.31
CA ASN A 384 -15.47 -4.40 -12.67
C ASN A 384 -14.42 -3.29 -12.70
N ASP A 385 -13.40 -3.43 -13.54
CA ASP A 385 -12.48 -2.33 -13.86
C ASP A 385 -13.24 -1.22 -14.62
N ILE A 386 -13.38 -0.08 -13.93
CA ILE A 386 -14.08 1.11 -14.44
C ILE A 386 -13.13 2.31 -14.58
N SER A 387 -11.83 2.09 -14.59
CA SER A 387 -10.81 3.14 -14.55
C SER A 387 -10.96 4.20 -15.64
N TYR A 388 -11.39 3.79 -16.85
CA TYR A 388 -11.68 4.70 -17.96
C TYR A 388 -12.96 5.50 -17.73
N GLU A 389 -14.03 4.86 -17.30
CA GLU A 389 -15.32 5.46 -17.01
C GLU A 389 -15.22 6.43 -15.83
N ALA A 390 -14.42 6.05 -14.82
CA ALA A 390 -14.15 6.88 -13.65
C ALA A 390 -13.21 8.06 -13.94
N GLY A 391 -12.48 8.04 -15.05
CA GLY A 391 -11.64 9.15 -15.51
C GLY A 391 -10.21 9.13 -14.93
N ILE A 392 -9.75 8.03 -14.30
CA ILE A 392 -8.38 7.94 -13.76
C ILE A 392 -7.37 7.35 -14.76
N ALA A 393 -7.77 6.37 -15.58
CA ALA A 393 -6.87 5.57 -16.40
C ALA A 393 -5.94 6.41 -17.30
N LYS A 394 -6.50 7.41 -18.00
CA LYS A 394 -5.74 8.21 -18.97
C LYS A 394 -4.59 9.00 -18.33
N ASP A 395 -4.82 9.51 -17.13
CA ASP A 395 -3.90 10.43 -16.49
C ASP A 395 -2.80 9.69 -15.70
N THR A 396 -2.97 8.38 -15.45
CA THR A 396 -2.01 7.53 -14.72
C THR A 396 -1.02 6.82 -15.63
N ILE A 397 -1.34 6.57 -16.92
CA ILE A 397 -0.48 5.83 -17.89
C ILE A 397 1.01 6.26 -17.89
N PRO A 398 1.40 7.56 -17.85
CA PRO A 398 2.80 7.95 -17.88
C PRO A 398 3.54 7.69 -16.56
N PHE A 399 2.80 7.45 -15.48
CA PHE A 399 3.33 7.31 -14.14
C PHE A 399 3.61 5.84 -13.81
N LEU A 400 4.43 5.63 -12.78
CA LEU A 400 4.60 4.34 -12.12
C LEU A 400 4.19 4.55 -10.68
N GLY A 401 3.02 4.00 -10.33
CA GLY A 401 2.38 4.21 -9.05
C GLY A 401 2.91 3.30 -7.94
N TRP A 402 2.80 3.76 -6.68
CA TRP A 402 3.19 3.01 -5.50
C TRP A 402 2.15 3.14 -4.39
N GLY A 403 2.42 3.97 -3.37
CA GLY A 403 1.46 4.19 -2.30
C GLY A 403 0.18 4.86 -2.81
N ILE A 404 -0.97 4.40 -2.33
CA ILE A 404 -2.31 4.84 -2.73
C ILE A 404 -3.25 4.77 -1.53
N ASP A 405 -4.20 5.70 -1.43
CA ASP A 405 -5.34 5.56 -0.53
C ASP A 405 -6.55 6.37 -0.96
N PHE A 406 -7.72 5.94 -0.49
CA PHE A 406 -8.95 6.71 -0.53
C PHE A 406 -9.02 7.65 0.68
N ILE A 407 -8.86 8.94 0.44
CA ILE A 407 -8.90 9.99 1.46
C ILE A 407 -10.03 10.99 1.17
N ASP A 408 -10.56 11.63 2.18
CA ASP A 408 -11.43 12.80 2.03
C ASP A 408 -10.59 14.04 2.36
N PHE A 409 -9.90 14.59 1.33
CA PHE A 409 -8.89 15.64 1.57
C PHE A 409 -9.51 17.00 1.92
N ASP A 410 -10.73 17.27 1.47
CA ASP A 410 -11.43 18.55 1.69
C ASP A 410 -12.61 18.43 2.66
N ASN A 411 -12.76 17.27 3.30
CA ASN A 411 -13.79 16.96 4.29
C ASN A 411 -15.24 17.14 3.78
N ASP A 412 -15.47 16.97 2.47
CA ASP A 412 -16.81 17.12 1.88
C ASP A 412 -17.71 15.88 2.06
N GLY A 413 -17.18 14.80 2.63
CA GLY A 413 -17.87 13.53 2.89
C GLY A 413 -17.79 12.54 1.74
N TRP A 414 -16.93 12.77 0.74
CA TRP A 414 -16.69 11.84 -0.36
C TRP A 414 -15.22 11.47 -0.44
N LYS A 415 -14.94 10.21 -0.63
CA LYS A 415 -13.56 9.72 -0.73
C LYS A 415 -12.95 10.10 -2.08
N ASP A 416 -11.83 10.80 -2.03
CA ASP A 416 -10.94 11.12 -3.15
C ASP A 416 -9.86 10.06 -3.26
N LEU A 417 -9.01 10.11 -4.29
CA LEU A 417 -7.95 9.14 -4.49
C LEU A 417 -6.60 9.85 -4.63
N LEU A 418 -5.64 9.51 -3.77
CA LEU A 418 -4.28 10.04 -3.84
C LEU A 418 -3.28 8.91 -4.06
N MET A 419 -2.36 9.11 -5.02
CA MET A 419 -1.29 8.17 -5.36
C MET A 419 0.05 8.88 -5.42
N VAL A 420 1.11 8.16 -4.99
CA VAL A 420 2.48 8.63 -5.07
C VAL A 420 3.27 7.80 -6.07
N ASN A 421 4.19 8.43 -6.80
CA ASN A 421 4.76 7.86 -7.99
C ASN A 421 6.29 7.96 -8.02
N GLY A 422 6.93 7.05 -8.76
CA GLY A 422 8.37 7.05 -8.98
C GLY A 422 8.82 5.84 -9.78
N HIS A 423 9.58 6.04 -10.87
CA HIS A 423 9.99 4.95 -11.75
C HIS A 423 11.06 4.06 -11.11
N VAL A 424 11.17 2.79 -11.54
CA VAL A 424 12.18 1.84 -11.05
C VAL A 424 13.50 1.93 -11.83
N TYR A 425 13.46 2.43 -13.06
CA TYR A 425 14.63 2.50 -13.95
C TYR A 425 15.14 3.92 -14.12
N PRO A 426 16.28 4.32 -13.49
CA PRO A 426 16.87 5.66 -13.70
C PRO A 426 17.24 5.94 -15.15
N GLN A 427 17.36 4.90 -15.97
CA GLN A 427 17.70 5.01 -17.40
C GLN A 427 16.63 5.76 -18.21
N VAL A 428 15.39 5.87 -17.72
CA VAL A 428 14.31 6.61 -18.41
C VAL A 428 14.66 8.08 -18.61
N ASP A 429 15.41 8.68 -17.67
CA ASP A 429 15.84 10.09 -17.75
C ASP A 429 16.84 10.38 -18.90
N GLN A 430 17.40 9.33 -19.52
CA GLN A 430 18.31 9.45 -20.66
C GLN A 430 17.57 9.46 -22.00
N HIS A 431 16.24 9.34 -22.00
CA HIS A 431 15.39 9.17 -23.17
C HIS A 431 14.16 10.07 -23.09
N ASP A 432 13.69 10.53 -24.23
CA ASP A 432 12.45 11.29 -24.35
C ASP A 432 11.24 10.34 -24.50
N TRP A 433 10.85 9.69 -23.41
CA TRP A 433 9.76 8.70 -23.37
C TRP A 433 8.49 9.20 -22.72
N GLY A 434 8.43 10.47 -22.30
CA GLY A 434 7.28 11.04 -21.62
C GLY A 434 7.15 10.64 -20.14
N THR A 435 8.09 9.88 -19.62
CA THR A 435 8.20 9.51 -18.21
C THR A 435 9.57 9.85 -17.64
N THR A 436 9.66 10.03 -16.32
CA THR A 436 10.89 10.36 -15.58
C THR A 436 11.09 9.41 -14.41
N PHE A 437 12.32 9.31 -13.89
CA PHE A 437 12.62 8.48 -12.72
C PHE A 437 11.96 9.02 -11.46
N ALA A 438 12.10 10.30 -11.18
CA ALA A 438 11.34 10.99 -10.14
C ALA A 438 10.04 11.56 -10.73
N GLN A 439 8.93 11.41 -10.02
CA GLN A 439 7.59 11.72 -10.51
C GLN A 439 6.78 12.46 -9.45
N ARG A 440 5.77 13.23 -9.87
CA ARG A 440 4.90 13.94 -8.94
C ARG A 440 3.75 13.06 -8.42
N PRO A 441 3.19 13.35 -7.23
CA PRO A 441 1.95 12.73 -6.77
C PRO A 441 0.75 13.11 -7.66
N LEU A 442 -0.28 12.27 -7.64
CA LEU A 442 -1.57 12.52 -8.29
C LEU A 442 -2.67 12.53 -7.23
N LEU A 443 -3.52 13.56 -7.25
CA LEU A 443 -4.73 13.66 -6.45
C LEU A 443 -5.93 13.75 -7.39
N PHE A 444 -6.84 12.81 -7.27
CA PHE A 444 -8.08 12.76 -8.03
C PHE A 444 -9.25 13.09 -7.11
N ARG A 445 -9.90 14.23 -7.37
CA ARG A 445 -11.09 14.64 -6.62
C ARG A 445 -12.31 13.86 -7.11
N ASN A 446 -13.09 13.33 -6.17
CA ASN A 446 -14.40 12.71 -6.42
C ASN A 446 -15.42 13.75 -6.86
N MET A 447 -16.12 13.48 -7.95
CA MET A 447 -17.12 14.38 -8.50
C MET A 447 -18.55 14.06 -8.07
N HIS A 448 -18.73 13.20 -7.06
CA HIS A 448 -20.01 12.77 -6.45
C HIS A 448 -20.95 12.06 -7.44
N ASN A 449 -20.44 11.59 -8.54
CA ASN A 449 -21.22 10.96 -9.62
C ASN A 449 -20.58 9.67 -10.14
N GLY A 450 -19.61 9.11 -9.38
CA GLY A 450 -18.84 7.93 -9.75
C GLY A 450 -17.65 8.21 -10.67
N THR A 451 -17.32 9.50 -10.89
CA THR A 451 -16.13 9.89 -11.64
C THR A 451 -15.18 10.74 -10.80
N PHE A 452 -13.93 10.78 -11.22
CA PHE A 452 -12.87 11.57 -10.61
C PHE A 452 -12.33 12.62 -11.58
N THR A 453 -11.74 13.68 -11.04
CA THR A 453 -11.04 14.70 -11.82
C THR A 453 -9.66 14.92 -11.22
N LEU A 454 -8.62 14.81 -12.05
CA LEU A 454 -7.24 15.07 -11.62
C LEU A 454 -7.09 16.52 -11.16
N MET A 455 -6.66 16.71 -9.92
CA MET A 455 -6.38 18.03 -9.36
C MET A 455 -5.10 18.61 -9.97
N PRO A 456 -5.08 19.92 -10.25
CA PRO A 456 -3.92 20.54 -10.86
C PRO A 456 -2.73 20.59 -9.88
N ALA A 457 -1.53 20.24 -10.36
CA ALA A 457 -0.30 20.45 -9.63
C ALA A 457 0.04 21.95 -9.66
N VAL A 458 -0.31 22.66 -8.59
CA VAL A 458 -0.02 24.09 -8.45
C VAL A 458 1.44 24.26 -8.09
N LYS A 459 2.17 25.10 -8.82
CA LYS A 459 3.59 25.36 -8.57
C LYS A 459 3.82 25.83 -7.13
N GLY A 460 4.65 25.11 -6.38
CA GLY A 460 4.95 25.37 -4.96
C GLY A 460 3.99 24.67 -3.99
N SER A 461 3.10 23.81 -4.48
CA SER A 461 2.37 22.83 -3.66
C SER A 461 3.09 21.48 -3.62
N GLY A 462 2.82 20.66 -2.61
CA GLY A 462 3.34 19.30 -2.52
C GLY A 462 2.94 18.39 -3.68
N LEU A 463 1.81 18.67 -4.36
CA LEU A 463 1.41 17.94 -5.57
C LEU A 463 2.32 18.25 -6.79
N ALA A 464 3.16 19.28 -6.70
CA ALA A 464 4.14 19.62 -7.72
C ALA A 464 5.56 19.14 -7.37
N ASP A 465 5.75 18.49 -6.24
CA ASP A 465 7.05 17.96 -5.86
C ASP A 465 7.41 16.72 -6.68
N ILE A 466 8.65 16.66 -7.13
CA ILE A 466 9.15 15.57 -7.96
C ILE A 466 9.91 14.60 -7.06
N LEU A 467 9.31 13.43 -6.83
CA LEU A 467 9.72 12.48 -5.80
C LEU A 467 10.11 11.13 -6.41
N THR A 468 10.95 10.40 -5.72
CA THR A 468 11.21 8.97 -5.98
C THR A 468 10.38 8.12 -5.03
N ALA A 469 9.06 8.40 -4.98
CA ALA A 469 8.18 7.84 -3.99
C ALA A 469 8.06 6.31 -4.05
N ARG A 470 7.79 5.69 -2.89
CA ARG A 470 7.48 4.28 -2.71
C ARG A 470 6.33 4.14 -1.71
N GLY A 471 6.60 3.66 -0.50
CA GLY A 471 5.57 3.60 0.53
C GLY A 471 4.99 4.97 0.86
N ALA A 472 3.70 5.02 1.11
CA ALA A 472 3.02 6.18 1.66
C ALA A 472 2.04 5.74 2.74
N ALA A 473 1.83 6.60 3.74
CA ALA A 473 0.81 6.42 4.76
C ALA A 473 0.02 7.70 4.95
N PHE A 474 -1.26 7.56 5.26
CA PHE A 474 -2.26 8.62 5.28
C PHE A 474 -2.90 8.70 6.67
N GLY A 475 -3.02 9.90 7.23
CA GLY A 475 -3.63 10.10 8.55
C GLY A 475 -3.55 11.54 9.05
N ASP A 476 -4.30 11.85 10.10
CA ASP A 476 -4.30 13.16 10.75
C ASP A 476 -3.15 13.27 11.76
N LEU A 477 -1.97 13.67 11.29
CA LEU A 477 -0.74 13.79 12.11
C LEU A 477 -0.75 14.98 13.06
N PHE A 478 -1.60 15.97 12.77
CA PHE A 478 -1.66 17.20 13.55
C PHE A 478 -2.92 17.28 14.43
N ASN A 479 -3.74 16.25 14.44
CA ASN A 479 -5.02 16.17 15.16
C ASN A 479 -5.92 17.37 14.86
N ASP A 480 -5.93 17.85 13.59
CA ASP A 480 -6.71 18.99 13.15
C ASP A 480 -7.86 18.60 12.19
N GLY A 481 -8.03 17.30 11.96
CA GLY A 481 -9.10 16.72 11.15
C GLY A 481 -8.83 16.75 9.66
N LYS A 482 -7.58 16.94 9.26
CA LYS A 482 -7.16 16.92 7.86
C LYS A 482 -6.18 15.79 7.63
N ILE A 483 -6.44 15.00 6.61
CA ILE A 483 -5.57 13.87 6.27
C ILE A 483 -4.30 14.37 5.61
N ASP A 484 -3.16 14.10 6.25
CA ASP A 484 -1.80 14.35 5.77
C ASP A 484 -1.24 13.11 5.07
N VAL A 485 -0.12 13.27 4.35
CA VAL A 485 0.54 12.17 3.63
C VAL A 485 2.02 12.12 3.99
N VAL A 486 2.46 10.95 4.42
CA VAL A 486 3.88 10.65 4.69
C VAL A 486 4.40 9.72 3.62
N ILE A 487 5.52 10.07 2.98
CA ILE A 487 6.07 9.34 1.83
C ILE A 487 7.50 8.91 2.11
N ASN A 488 7.79 7.63 1.94
CA ASN A 488 9.14 7.09 1.95
C ASN A 488 9.72 7.16 0.52
N ASN A 489 10.74 8.00 0.33
CA ASN A 489 11.37 8.22 -0.96
C ASN A 489 12.61 7.36 -1.14
N LEU A 490 12.74 6.70 -2.28
CA LEU A 490 13.93 5.92 -2.62
C LEU A 490 15.16 6.83 -2.79
N ASP A 491 16.23 6.56 -2.02
CA ASP A 491 17.50 7.32 -2.01
C ASP A 491 17.36 8.82 -1.69
N ALA A 492 16.33 9.17 -0.92
CA ALA A 492 16.07 10.54 -0.53
C ALA A 492 15.50 10.62 0.89
N SER A 493 15.39 11.84 1.42
CA SER A 493 14.66 12.08 2.66
C SER A 493 13.17 11.83 2.47
N PRO A 494 12.45 11.44 3.53
CA PRO A 494 11.00 11.32 3.46
C PRO A 494 10.33 12.67 3.18
N THR A 495 9.12 12.60 2.66
CA THR A 495 8.27 13.76 2.43
C THR A 495 7.07 13.71 3.37
N LEU A 496 6.76 14.83 4.03
CA LEU A 496 5.54 15.05 4.79
C LEU A 496 4.74 16.15 4.10
N LEU A 497 3.67 15.74 3.46
CA LEU A 497 2.69 16.63 2.82
C LEU A 497 1.59 16.95 3.83
N ARG A 498 1.66 18.14 4.44
CA ARG A 498 0.59 18.61 5.30
C ARG A 498 -0.59 19.09 4.45
N ASN A 499 -1.77 18.65 4.80
CA ASN A 499 -3.00 19.14 4.21
C ASN A 499 -3.31 20.55 4.72
N VAL A 500 -3.33 21.52 3.81
CA VAL A 500 -3.61 22.94 4.07
C VAL A 500 -4.79 23.44 3.24
N ASP A 501 -5.66 22.52 2.83
CA ASP A 501 -6.85 22.87 2.07
C ASP A 501 -7.60 24.01 2.75
N PRO A 502 -8.00 25.06 2.00
CA PRO A 502 -8.64 26.23 2.58
C PRO A 502 -10.10 26.03 2.99
N ASP A 503 -10.73 24.94 2.56
CA ASP A 503 -12.12 24.64 2.91
C ASP A 503 -12.22 24.32 4.41
N ASN A 504 -13.29 24.81 5.04
CA ASN A 504 -13.52 24.66 6.47
C ASN A 504 -14.70 23.72 6.73
N HIS A 505 -14.75 22.64 6.00
CA HIS A 505 -15.76 21.61 6.22
C HIS A 505 -15.56 20.96 7.60
N ARG A 506 -16.63 20.42 8.14
CA ARG A 506 -16.66 19.73 9.42
C ARG A 506 -16.15 18.32 9.25
N TRP A 507 -15.72 17.73 10.35
CA TRP A 507 -15.18 16.38 10.40
C TRP A 507 -15.43 15.70 11.75
N VAL A 508 -15.18 14.41 11.81
CA VAL A 508 -15.11 13.63 13.05
C VAL A 508 -14.20 12.44 12.84
N GLU A 509 -13.49 12.04 13.91
CA GLU A 509 -12.56 10.92 13.86
C GLU A 509 -12.77 10.00 15.05
N PHE A 510 -12.62 8.68 14.85
CA PHE A 510 -12.87 7.67 15.86
C PHE A 510 -11.67 6.74 16.03
N ARG A 511 -11.12 6.71 17.26
CA ARG A 511 -10.26 5.64 17.74
C ARG A 511 -11.14 4.58 18.38
N LEU A 512 -11.16 3.37 17.82
CA LEU A 512 -11.94 2.26 18.34
C LEU A 512 -11.07 1.35 19.21
N ILE A 513 -11.66 0.79 20.25
CA ILE A 513 -11.01 -0.16 21.16
C ILE A 513 -11.93 -1.36 21.33
N GLY A 514 -11.47 -2.53 20.88
CA GLY A 514 -12.20 -3.77 20.95
C GLY A 514 -12.40 -4.31 22.37
N GLY A 515 -13.45 -5.11 22.53
CA GLY A 515 -13.77 -5.83 23.76
C GLY A 515 -13.15 -7.24 23.78
N ALA A 516 -13.64 -8.09 24.68
CA ALA A 516 -13.05 -9.41 24.94
C ALA A 516 -13.07 -10.42 23.76
N LYS A 517 -13.83 -10.14 22.70
CA LYS A 517 -13.96 -11.00 21.51
C LYS A 517 -13.68 -10.24 20.21
N SER A 518 -13.02 -9.14 20.31
CA SER A 518 -12.55 -8.37 19.17
C SER A 518 -11.09 -8.03 19.41
N PRO A 519 -10.25 -7.93 18.39
CA PRO A 519 -8.91 -7.40 18.55
C PRO A 519 -8.93 -6.08 19.34
N ARG A 520 -7.94 -5.89 20.18
CA ARG A 520 -7.91 -4.74 21.10
C ARG A 520 -7.83 -3.40 20.37
N ASP A 521 -7.14 -3.36 19.23
CA ASP A 521 -7.06 -2.21 18.36
C ASP A 521 -8.24 -2.07 17.39
N ALA A 522 -9.25 -2.97 17.54
CA ALA A 522 -10.48 -3.04 16.75
C ALA A 522 -10.27 -3.25 15.24
N THR A 523 -9.11 -3.74 14.80
CA THR A 523 -8.88 -4.11 13.38
C THR A 523 -9.99 -5.05 12.89
N GLY A 524 -10.59 -4.72 11.74
CA GLY A 524 -11.75 -5.38 11.18
C GLY A 524 -13.09 -4.79 11.61
N ALA A 525 -13.11 -3.75 12.46
CA ALA A 525 -14.35 -3.03 12.76
C ALA A 525 -14.80 -2.15 11.59
N VAL A 526 -16.11 -2.13 11.32
CA VAL A 526 -16.73 -1.30 10.27
C VAL A 526 -17.61 -0.24 10.92
N VAL A 527 -17.46 1.01 10.48
CA VAL A 527 -18.17 2.17 10.99
C VAL A 527 -19.06 2.75 9.90
N PHE A 528 -20.35 2.85 10.18
CA PHE A 528 -21.29 3.58 9.34
C PHE A 528 -21.68 4.89 10.02
N LEU A 529 -21.51 5.99 9.32
CA LEU A 529 -21.85 7.32 9.78
C LEU A 529 -22.82 7.98 8.81
N SER A 530 -23.85 8.66 9.36
CA SER A 530 -24.71 9.52 8.55
C SER A 530 -24.65 10.96 9.06
N ALA A 531 -24.47 11.92 8.16
CA ALA A 531 -24.47 13.34 8.45
C ALA A 531 -24.88 14.12 7.18
N GLY A 532 -25.71 15.15 7.34
CA GLY A 532 -26.09 16.02 6.23
C GLY A 532 -26.76 15.31 5.05
N GLY A 533 -27.32 14.12 5.25
CA GLY A 533 -27.95 13.32 4.20
C GLY A 533 -26.99 12.38 3.45
N ILE A 534 -25.70 12.37 3.77
CA ILE A 534 -24.70 11.43 3.26
C ILE A 534 -24.53 10.30 4.28
N LYS A 535 -24.48 9.07 3.78
CA LYS A 535 -24.13 7.87 4.57
C LYS A 535 -22.76 7.40 4.10
N GLN A 536 -21.81 7.32 5.02
CA GLN A 536 -20.43 6.95 4.76
C GLN A 536 -20.09 5.64 5.46
N ARG A 537 -19.15 4.87 4.90
CA ARG A 537 -18.50 3.71 5.50
C ARG A 537 -17.02 4.01 5.74
N GLY A 538 -16.49 3.54 6.88
CA GLY A 538 -15.07 3.53 7.18
C GLY A 538 -14.71 2.25 7.91
N ASP A 539 -13.53 1.71 7.68
CA ASP A 539 -13.07 0.42 8.18
C ASP A 539 -11.76 0.62 8.95
N VAL A 540 -11.57 -0.12 10.05
CA VAL A 540 -10.30 -0.17 10.78
C VAL A 540 -9.44 -1.25 10.16
N LEU A 541 -8.36 -0.85 9.51
CA LEU A 541 -7.50 -1.74 8.72
C LEU A 541 -6.06 -1.72 9.24
N SER A 542 -5.32 -2.80 9.03
CA SER A 542 -3.88 -2.90 9.22
C SER A 542 -3.24 -3.26 7.89
N GLY A 543 -2.27 -2.46 7.43
CA GLY A 543 -1.67 -2.64 6.09
C GLY A 543 -2.30 -1.76 5.02
N GLY A 544 -2.15 -2.13 3.75
CA GLY A 544 -2.63 -1.37 2.58
C GLY A 544 -1.60 -0.41 2.00
N SER A 545 -2.05 0.52 1.15
CA SER A 545 -1.17 1.41 0.39
C SER A 545 -0.09 0.62 -0.36
N PHE A 546 1.20 0.97 -0.28
CA PHE A 546 2.28 0.10 -0.73
C PHE A 546 3.13 -0.32 0.47
N ALA A 547 3.00 -1.60 0.86
CA ALA A 547 3.78 -2.19 1.95
C ALA A 547 3.81 -1.33 3.24
N SER A 548 2.73 -0.59 3.51
CA SER A 548 2.62 0.46 4.53
C SER A 548 1.44 0.23 5.46
N SER A 549 1.29 1.06 6.49
CA SER A 549 0.17 1.02 7.42
C SER A 549 -0.31 2.44 7.72
N ASN A 550 -1.58 2.71 7.44
CA ASN A 550 -2.21 4.01 7.60
C ASN A 550 -2.61 4.27 9.07
N ASP A 551 -3.17 5.44 9.33
CA ASP A 551 -3.80 5.79 10.60
C ASP A 551 -4.91 4.78 10.94
N PRO A 552 -4.87 4.09 12.09
CA PRO A 552 -5.91 3.14 12.48
C PRO A 552 -7.22 3.82 12.92
N ARG A 553 -7.25 5.15 13.04
CA ARG A 553 -8.46 5.90 13.34
C ARG A 553 -9.32 6.03 12.09
N VAL A 554 -10.64 6.02 12.27
CA VAL A 554 -11.59 6.18 11.16
C VAL A 554 -12.02 7.63 11.06
N HIS A 555 -11.66 8.27 9.95
CA HIS A 555 -11.95 9.68 9.66
C HIS A 555 -13.16 9.83 8.73
N PHE A 556 -14.02 10.82 9.04
CA PHE A 556 -15.17 11.22 8.22
C PHE A 556 -15.22 12.72 8.05
N GLY A 557 -15.18 13.20 6.80
CA GLY A 557 -15.59 14.53 6.45
C GLY A 557 -17.11 14.65 6.50
N LEU A 558 -17.61 15.81 6.86
CA LEU A 558 -19.05 16.04 7.09
C LEU A 558 -19.63 17.19 6.25
N GLY A 559 -18.81 17.81 5.38
CA GLY A 559 -19.18 19.01 4.67
C GLY A 559 -19.62 20.13 5.62
N ASP A 560 -20.77 20.68 5.38
CA ASP A 560 -21.38 21.73 6.23
C ASP A 560 -22.25 21.18 7.37
N ALA A 561 -22.30 19.86 7.57
CA ALA A 561 -23.18 19.25 8.58
C ALA A 561 -22.73 19.62 10.01
N ALA A 562 -23.58 20.24 10.78
CA ALA A 562 -23.29 20.69 12.14
C ALA A 562 -23.39 19.59 13.20
N HIS A 563 -23.84 18.40 12.85
CA HIS A 563 -24.00 17.25 13.75
C HIS A 563 -23.98 15.94 12.97
N VAL A 564 -23.65 14.88 13.66
CA VAL A 564 -23.79 13.49 13.19
C VAL A 564 -25.21 13.02 13.47
N ASP A 565 -25.92 12.54 12.45
CA ASP A 565 -27.30 12.04 12.57
C ASP A 565 -27.32 10.65 13.20
N SER A 566 -26.42 9.76 12.78
CA SER A 566 -26.24 8.40 13.35
C SER A 566 -24.79 7.93 13.20
N LEU A 567 -24.35 7.14 14.18
CA LEU A 567 -23.12 6.37 14.16
C LEU A 567 -23.44 4.93 14.58
N GLU A 568 -23.08 3.98 13.73
CA GLU A 568 -23.23 2.54 13.96
C GLU A 568 -21.86 1.87 13.76
N ILE A 569 -21.46 1.05 14.72
CA ILE A 569 -20.19 0.33 14.70
C ILE A 569 -20.48 -1.16 14.69
N HIS A 570 -20.01 -1.84 13.64
CA HIS A 570 -20.01 -3.29 13.53
C HIS A 570 -18.63 -3.79 13.99
N TRP A 571 -18.60 -4.42 15.15
CA TRP A 571 -17.37 -4.93 15.74
C TRP A 571 -16.99 -6.31 15.17
N PRO A 572 -15.71 -6.67 15.13
CA PRO A 572 -15.26 -8.00 14.66
C PRO A 572 -15.94 -9.18 15.35
N SER A 573 -16.35 -8.99 16.61
CA SER A 573 -17.15 -9.96 17.36
C SER A 573 -18.59 -10.12 16.85
N SER A 574 -18.96 -9.59 15.69
CA SER A 574 -20.30 -9.55 15.10
C SER A 574 -21.35 -8.83 15.97
N THR A 575 -20.93 -7.99 16.91
CA THR A 575 -21.83 -7.12 17.67
C THR A 575 -21.98 -5.77 16.99
N VAL A 576 -23.18 -5.19 17.03
CA VAL A 576 -23.49 -3.89 16.45
C VAL A 576 -23.87 -2.92 17.55
N GLU A 577 -23.25 -1.74 17.57
CA GLU A 577 -23.52 -0.69 18.56
C GLU A 577 -23.86 0.63 17.88
N SER A 578 -24.91 1.30 18.38
CA SER A 578 -25.20 2.68 17.97
C SER A 578 -24.67 3.64 19.04
N VAL A 579 -23.91 4.63 18.61
CA VAL A 579 -23.28 5.61 19.51
C VAL A 579 -23.71 7.01 19.13
N LYS A 580 -24.12 7.81 20.12
CA LYS A 580 -24.46 9.22 19.90
C LYS A 580 -23.19 10.08 19.95
N VAL A 581 -22.87 10.74 18.85
CA VAL A 581 -21.75 11.69 18.75
C VAL A 581 -22.21 13.07 19.24
N PRO A 582 -21.57 13.63 20.28
CA PRO A 582 -22.07 14.87 20.91
C PRO A 582 -21.67 16.16 20.17
N ALA A 583 -20.64 16.15 19.38
CA ALA A 583 -20.15 17.31 18.63
C ALA A 583 -19.35 16.87 17.39
N VAL A 584 -19.19 17.75 16.43
CA VAL A 584 -18.28 17.61 15.29
C VAL A 584 -16.92 18.27 15.59
N ASP A 585 -15.94 18.14 14.70
CA ASP A 585 -14.57 18.65 14.83
C ASP A 585 -13.87 18.12 16.09
N CYS A 586 -13.98 16.82 16.32
CA CYS A 586 -13.41 16.15 17.50
C CYS A 586 -12.97 14.72 17.16
N ILE A 587 -11.94 14.27 17.85
CA ILE A 587 -11.50 12.88 17.90
C ILE A 587 -12.14 12.20 19.11
N TYR A 588 -12.76 11.05 18.92
CA TYR A 588 -13.42 10.27 19.96
C TYR A 588 -12.74 8.94 20.17
N THR A 589 -12.53 8.53 21.43
CA THR A 589 -12.20 7.15 21.76
C THR A 589 -13.46 6.42 22.18
N ILE A 590 -13.79 5.34 21.46
CA ILE A 590 -14.96 4.50 21.70
C ILE A 590 -14.50 3.10 22.07
N VAL A 591 -15.00 2.59 23.21
CA VAL A 591 -14.71 1.22 23.67
C VAL A 591 -15.94 0.37 23.49
N GLN A 592 -15.81 -0.79 22.88
CA GLN A 592 -16.88 -1.77 22.70
C GLN A 592 -17.60 -2.07 24.03
N GLY A 593 -18.94 -1.98 24.03
CA GLY A 593 -19.78 -2.20 25.21
C GLY A 593 -19.74 -1.07 26.25
N ARG A 594 -18.96 0.00 26.03
CA ARG A 594 -18.85 1.13 26.97
C ARG A 594 -19.14 2.48 26.32
N GLY A 595 -19.16 2.55 24.99
CA GLY A 595 -19.38 3.78 24.24
C GLY A 595 -18.19 4.76 24.32
N ILE A 596 -18.45 6.05 24.16
CA ILE A 596 -17.42 7.11 24.20
C ILE A 596 -16.83 7.23 25.61
N ILE A 597 -15.50 7.07 25.72
CA ILE A 597 -14.77 7.21 26.99
C ILE A 597 -13.92 8.48 27.04
N SER A 598 -13.53 9.02 25.90
CA SER A 598 -12.79 10.28 25.82
C SER A 598 -13.11 11.02 24.52
N ARG A 599 -12.84 12.31 24.50
CA ARG A 599 -12.84 13.14 23.29
C ARG A 599 -11.76 14.21 23.38
N SER A 600 -11.16 14.51 22.24
CA SER A 600 -10.26 15.63 22.04
C SER A 600 -10.82 16.49 20.90
N CYS A 601 -11.02 17.79 21.17
CA CYS A 601 -11.47 18.72 20.13
C CYS A 601 -10.40 19.82 20.03
N PRO A 602 -9.75 19.99 18.87
CA PRO A 602 -8.78 21.06 18.68
C PRO A 602 -9.44 22.41 18.99
N LYS A 603 -8.70 23.29 19.64
CA LYS A 603 -9.18 24.66 19.87
C LYS A 603 -9.30 25.32 18.51
N THR A 604 -10.51 25.69 18.10
CA THR A 604 -10.70 26.56 16.95
C THR A 604 -9.88 27.81 17.18
N THR A 605 -8.72 27.93 16.54
CA THR A 605 -7.99 29.19 16.45
C THR A 605 -8.86 30.14 15.63
N MET A 606 -9.75 30.89 16.29
CA MET A 606 -10.36 32.04 15.64
C MET A 606 -9.24 32.93 15.13
N GLY A 607 -9.09 32.97 13.80
CA GLY A 607 -8.09 33.80 13.16
C GLY A 607 -8.22 35.22 13.65
N THR A 608 -7.25 35.66 14.43
CA THR A 608 -6.97 37.09 14.58
C THR A 608 -6.50 37.56 13.22
N GLN A 609 -7.44 38.06 12.42
CA GLN A 609 -7.10 38.98 11.33
C GLN A 609 -6.27 40.14 11.92
N GLN A 610 -5.01 40.22 11.53
CA GLN A 610 -4.23 41.45 11.48
C GLN A 610 -3.64 41.63 10.10
#